data_b3099b028b2f08a2dcac2f17b02a815d
#
_entry.id   b3099b028b2f08a2dcac2f17b02a815d
#
_cell.length_a   1.000
_cell.length_b   1.000
_cell.length_c   1.000
_cell.angle_alpha   90.00
_cell.angle_beta   90.00
_cell.angle_gamma   90.00
#
_symmetry.space_group_name_H-M   'P 1'
#
loop_
_entity.id
_entity.type
_entity.pdbx_description
1 polymer ?
#
loop_
_entity_poly.entity_id
_entity_poly.type
_entity_poly.pdbx_seq_one_letter_code
_entity_poly.pdbx_strand_id
1 'polypeptide(L)'
;ENIAQTKVDTVFIYNCSILPNAPMNTPEYKEKFKIESVRSPIMLVHSSIHNRGSHQEYEDIITSNIYCSLDQLKEIYLYSWCFLTLQSLGVLEHITNFYNHSFNIEFVNFFEIFLEFCRTKESVFSHEYDRVIEFRNNGYAGKGWDEIDTTIGEIIWPMEEASWLRITYDAEKFSTGLDLLVEFVEEKLNLKNSKKVLDDLTKFQLFMLTTRNNKNKFKTESFEFDWKNYF
;
A
#
# COMPACT_ATOMS: atom_id res chain seq x y z
N GLU A 1 -7.17 -10.87 6.10
CA GLU A 1 -7.34 -10.80 7.57
C GLU A 1 -6.31 -11.64 8.31
N ASN A 2 -6.23 -12.93 8.04
CA ASN A 2 -5.34 -13.84 8.79
C ASN A 2 -3.85 -13.52 8.64
N ILE A 3 -3.41 -12.98 7.51
CA ILE A 3 -1.99 -12.72 7.23
C ILE A 3 -1.47 -11.58 8.11
N ALA A 4 -2.21 -10.50 8.28
CA ALA A 4 -1.82 -9.39 9.14
C ALA A 4 -1.68 -9.79 10.62
N GLN A 5 -2.45 -10.80 11.06
CA GLN A 5 -2.40 -11.33 12.43
C GLN A 5 -1.23 -12.28 12.67
N THR A 6 -0.59 -12.81 11.62
CA THR A 6 0.48 -13.82 11.76
C THR A 6 1.84 -13.24 12.15
N LYS A 7 1.97 -11.92 12.31
CA LYS A 7 3.24 -11.21 12.60
C LYS A 7 4.35 -11.52 11.58
N VAL A 8 3.97 -11.76 10.32
CA VAL A 8 4.91 -11.90 9.21
C VAL A 8 5.40 -10.52 8.82
N ASP A 9 6.70 -10.32 8.77
CA ASP A 9 7.32 -9.02 8.51
C ASP A 9 6.99 -8.45 7.12
N THR A 10 6.87 -9.33 6.12
CA THR A 10 6.60 -8.91 4.74
C THR A 10 5.75 -9.95 4.02
N VAL A 11 4.76 -9.49 3.29
CA VAL A 11 3.92 -10.31 2.40
C VAL A 11 3.89 -9.64 1.04
N PHE A 12 4.12 -10.40 -0.02
CA PHE A 12 3.93 -9.92 -1.39
C PHE A 12 2.58 -10.41 -1.91
N ILE A 13 1.79 -9.49 -2.44
CA ILE A 13 0.48 -9.77 -3.00
C ILE A 13 0.51 -9.34 -4.46
N TYR A 14 0.36 -10.32 -5.36
CA TYR A 14 0.39 -10.10 -6.80
C TYR A 14 -0.98 -10.31 -7.42
N ASN A 15 -1.23 -9.63 -8.54
CA ASN A 15 -2.36 -9.94 -9.40
C ASN A 15 -2.22 -11.38 -9.91
N CYS A 16 -3.35 -12.07 -10.03
CA CYS A 16 -3.35 -13.43 -10.55
C CYS A 16 -3.26 -13.40 -12.06
N SER A 17 -2.16 -13.92 -12.62
CA SER A 17 -1.99 -14.08 -14.04
C SER A 17 -2.16 -15.56 -14.48
N ILE A 18 -2.62 -15.73 -15.71
CA ILE A 18 -2.82 -17.06 -16.32
C ILE A 18 -1.53 -17.47 -17.02
N LEU A 19 -0.84 -18.46 -16.45
CA LEU A 19 0.37 -19.00 -17.08
C LEU A 19 0.02 -19.85 -18.30
N PRO A 20 0.75 -19.73 -19.43
CA PRO A 20 0.43 -20.42 -20.70
C PRO A 20 0.22 -21.93 -20.57
N ASN A 21 1.01 -22.60 -19.73
CA ASN A 21 0.99 -24.05 -19.55
C ASN A 21 0.26 -24.52 -18.28
N ALA A 22 -0.43 -23.63 -17.58
CA ALA A 22 -1.19 -24.00 -16.39
C ALA A 22 -2.54 -24.62 -16.76
N PRO A 23 -3.08 -25.57 -15.96
CA PRO A 23 -4.43 -26.09 -16.14
C PRO A 23 -5.50 -25.00 -16.21
N MET A 24 -5.30 -23.88 -15.51
CA MET A 24 -6.16 -22.70 -15.51
C MET A 24 -6.33 -22.07 -16.91
N ASN A 25 -5.37 -22.29 -17.81
CA ASN A 25 -5.42 -21.77 -19.18
C ASN A 25 -6.22 -22.62 -20.15
N THR A 26 -6.67 -23.82 -19.74
CA THR A 26 -7.48 -24.68 -20.63
C THR A 26 -8.90 -24.11 -20.81
N PRO A 27 -9.51 -24.27 -22.00
CA PRO A 27 -10.89 -23.81 -22.27
C PRO A 27 -11.89 -24.36 -21.24
N GLU A 28 -11.77 -25.64 -20.89
CA GLU A 28 -12.67 -26.33 -19.97
C GLU A 28 -12.59 -25.73 -18.56
N TYR A 29 -11.36 -25.36 -18.10
CA TYR A 29 -11.15 -24.74 -16.80
C TYR A 29 -11.73 -23.32 -16.78
N LYS A 30 -11.45 -22.53 -17.82
CA LYS A 30 -11.97 -21.15 -17.95
C LYS A 30 -13.51 -21.15 -17.99
N GLU A 31 -14.13 -22.05 -18.74
CA GLU A 31 -15.58 -22.19 -18.79
C GLU A 31 -16.16 -22.59 -17.43
N LYS A 32 -15.57 -23.61 -16.80
CA LYS A 32 -16.03 -24.11 -15.48
C LYS A 32 -16.04 -23.03 -14.42
N PHE A 33 -15.02 -22.21 -14.37
CA PHE A 33 -14.85 -21.18 -13.34
C PHE A 33 -15.22 -19.77 -13.84
N LYS A 34 -15.71 -19.63 -15.07
CA LYS A 34 -16.07 -18.36 -15.71
C LYS A 34 -14.96 -17.33 -15.58
N ILE A 35 -13.73 -17.74 -15.87
CA ILE A 35 -12.57 -16.88 -15.78
C ILE A 35 -12.56 -15.91 -16.94
N GLU A 36 -12.59 -14.62 -16.62
CA GLU A 36 -12.30 -13.54 -17.56
C GLU A 36 -10.91 -12.99 -17.29
N SER A 37 -10.24 -12.55 -18.34
CA SER A 37 -8.90 -11.98 -18.24
C SER A 37 -8.71 -10.85 -19.24
N VAL A 38 -7.75 -9.99 -18.95
CA VAL A 38 -7.27 -8.95 -19.86
C VAL A 38 -5.80 -9.19 -20.17
N ARG A 39 -5.44 -9.03 -21.44
CA ARG A 39 -4.04 -9.07 -21.86
C ARG A 39 -3.34 -7.80 -21.46
N SER A 40 -2.27 -7.92 -20.68
CA SER A 40 -1.50 -6.82 -20.12
C SER A 40 -0.02 -6.96 -20.46
N PRO A 41 0.71 -5.87 -20.73
CA PRO A 41 2.17 -5.90 -20.78
C PRO A 41 2.74 -6.42 -19.46
N ILE A 42 3.75 -7.26 -19.52
CA ILE A 42 4.47 -7.71 -18.31
C ILE A 42 5.26 -6.54 -17.75
N MET A 43 5.11 -6.30 -16.46
CA MET A 43 5.84 -5.29 -15.72
C MET A 43 7.32 -5.69 -15.58
N LEU A 44 8.21 -4.78 -15.97
CA LEU A 44 9.65 -4.95 -15.81
C LEU A 44 10.15 -4.21 -14.55
N VAL A 45 9.84 -4.76 -13.41
CA VAL A 45 10.17 -4.18 -12.09
C VAL A 45 11.62 -3.75 -11.99
N HIS A 46 11.87 -2.52 -11.53
CA HIS A 46 13.17 -1.89 -11.32
C HIS A 46 14.06 -1.80 -12.57
N SER A 47 13.52 -2.06 -13.75
CA SER A 47 14.26 -1.81 -14.98
C SER A 47 14.27 -0.32 -15.33
N SER A 48 15.33 0.13 -16.03
CA SER A 48 15.38 1.50 -16.53
C SER A 48 14.27 1.75 -17.56
N ILE A 49 13.60 2.90 -17.47
CA ILE A 49 12.61 3.35 -18.46
C ILE A 49 13.21 3.52 -19.86
N HIS A 50 14.53 3.69 -19.96
CA HIS A 50 15.26 3.84 -21.23
C HIS A 50 15.57 2.50 -21.91
N ASN A 51 15.47 1.38 -21.18
CA ASN A 51 15.79 0.04 -21.68
C ASN A 51 14.57 -0.75 -22.15
N ARG A 52 13.46 -0.09 -22.45
CA ARG A 52 12.31 -0.76 -23.07
C ARG A 52 12.73 -1.30 -24.42
N GLY A 53 13.08 -2.59 -24.42
CA GLY A 53 13.51 -3.31 -25.62
C GLY A 53 12.41 -3.38 -26.67
N SER A 54 12.79 -3.76 -27.89
CA SER A 54 11.88 -3.93 -29.03
C SER A 54 10.84 -5.06 -28.84
N HIS A 55 10.96 -5.87 -27.79
CA HIS A 55 10.10 -7.05 -27.53
C HIS A 55 9.38 -6.86 -26.21
N GLN A 56 8.08 -6.54 -26.31
CA GLN A 56 7.18 -6.50 -25.17
C GLN A 56 6.54 -7.86 -24.97
N GLU A 57 6.73 -8.45 -23.81
CA GLU A 57 6.00 -9.65 -23.39
C GLU A 57 4.67 -9.29 -22.74
N TYR A 58 3.72 -10.22 -22.80
CA TYR A 58 2.37 -10.03 -22.30
C TYR A 58 1.95 -11.21 -21.44
N GLU A 59 1.10 -10.91 -20.47
CA GLU A 59 0.42 -11.88 -19.61
C GLU A 59 -1.08 -11.65 -19.62
N ASP A 60 -1.86 -12.67 -19.26
CA ASP A 60 -3.30 -12.57 -19.11
C ASP A 60 -3.63 -12.44 -17.62
N ILE A 61 -4.02 -11.23 -17.19
CA ILE A 61 -4.43 -10.93 -15.81
C ILE A 61 -5.90 -11.27 -15.63
N ILE A 62 -6.23 -12.04 -14.60
CA ILE A 62 -7.63 -12.39 -14.27
C ILE A 62 -8.35 -11.13 -13.81
N THR A 63 -9.51 -10.87 -14.45
CA THR A 63 -10.38 -9.73 -14.14
C THR A 63 -11.68 -10.16 -13.46
N SER A 64 -12.09 -11.43 -13.59
CA SER A 64 -13.22 -11.98 -12.84
C SER A 64 -13.21 -13.50 -12.84
N ASN A 65 -13.97 -14.10 -11.94
CA ASN A 65 -14.31 -15.51 -11.90
C ASN A 65 -15.63 -15.74 -11.15
N ILE A 66 -16.09 -17.00 -10.99
CA ILE A 66 -17.36 -17.32 -10.30
C ILE A 66 -17.40 -16.87 -8.82
N TYR A 67 -16.26 -16.58 -8.21
CA TYR A 67 -16.15 -16.22 -6.80
C TYR A 67 -15.85 -14.75 -6.57
N CYS A 68 -15.31 -14.05 -7.58
CA CYS A 68 -14.82 -12.70 -7.44
C CYS A 68 -15.07 -11.89 -8.71
N SER A 69 -15.81 -10.80 -8.59
CA SER A 69 -16.04 -9.84 -9.66
C SER A 69 -14.85 -8.90 -9.84
N LEU A 70 -14.81 -8.16 -10.96
CA LEU A 70 -13.79 -7.12 -11.17
C LEU A 70 -13.79 -6.05 -10.06
N ASP A 71 -14.97 -5.64 -9.60
CA ASP A 71 -15.05 -4.62 -8.53
C ASP A 71 -14.48 -5.16 -7.23
N GLN A 72 -14.73 -6.42 -6.88
CA GLN A 72 -14.11 -7.05 -5.72
C GLN A 72 -12.59 -7.18 -5.86
N LEU A 73 -12.07 -7.52 -7.06
CA LEU A 73 -10.62 -7.54 -7.31
C LEU A 73 -10.01 -6.15 -7.16
N LYS A 74 -10.71 -5.11 -7.62
CA LYS A 74 -10.29 -3.72 -7.43
C LYS A 74 -10.24 -3.31 -5.96
N GLU A 75 -11.19 -3.76 -5.15
CA GLU A 75 -11.17 -3.54 -3.71
C GLU A 75 -10.02 -4.32 -3.04
N ILE A 76 -9.84 -5.59 -3.37
CA ILE A 76 -8.72 -6.40 -2.88
C ILE A 76 -7.39 -5.73 -3.19
N TYR A 77 -7.24 -5.13 -4.37
CA TYR A 77 -6.02 -4.40 -4.74
C TYR A 77 -5.74 -3.23 -3.78
N LEU A 78 -6.77 -2.46 -3.38
CA LEU A 78 -6.59 -1.35 -2.44
C LEU A 78 -6.14 -1.84 -1.05
N TYR A 79 -6.74 -2.91 -0.54
CA TYR A 79 -6.30 -3.50 0.73
C TYR A 79 -4.88 -4.05 0.63
N SER A 80 -4.51 -4.63 -0.52
CA SER A 80 -3.14 -5.09 -0.78
C SER A 80 -2.16 -3.92 -0.76
N TRP A 81 -2.50 -2.83 -1.43
CA TRP A 81 -1.70 -1.60 -1.39
C TRP A 81 -1.59 -1.03 0.03
N CYS A 82 -2.68 -0.94 0.78
CA CYS A 82 -2.64 -0.52 2.18
C CYS A 82 -1.69 -1.40 2.99
N PHE A 83 -1.82 -2.71 2.88
CA PHE A 83 -0.98 -3.63 3.64
C PHE A 83 0.51 -3.50 3.26
N LEU A 84 0.82 -3.49 1.96
CA LEU A 84 2.20 -3.40 1.48
C LEU A 84 2.83 -2.05 1.82
N THR A 85 2.17 -0.95 1.50
CA THR A 85 2.72 0.41 1.70
C THR A 85 2.72 0.82 3.17
N LEU A 86 1.58 0.66 3.85
CA LEU A 86 1.41 1.22 5.18
C LEU A 86 2.03 0.35 6.26
N GLN A 87 1.88 -0.98 6.16
CA GLN A 87 2.37 -1.93 7.15
C GLN A 87 3.75 -2.49 6.78
N SER A 88 3.90 -3.18 5.64
CA SER A 88 5.14 -3.87 5.31
C SER A 88 6.30 -2.92 4.98
N LEU A 89 6.07 -1.84 4.24
CA LEU A 89 7.08 -0.79 4.00
C LEU A 89 7.18 0.23 5.15
N GLY A 90 6.26 0.16 6.12
CA GLY A 90 6.35 0.85 7.38
C GLY A 90 5.87 2.31 7.38
N VAL A 91 5.10 2.76 6.38
CA VAL A 91 4.59 4.14 6.33
C VAL A 91 3.75 4.48 7.55
N LEU A 92 2.92 3.54 8.04
CA LEU A 92 2.08 3.68 9.23
C LEU A 92 2.24 2.53 10.23
N GLU A 93 3.29 1.73 10.14
CA GLU A 93 3.50 0.51 10.92
C GLU A 93 3.28 0.72 12.43
N HIS A 94 3.87 1.75 13.01
CA HIS A 94 3.76 2.00 14.44
C HIS A 94 2.39 2.56 14.83
N ILE A 95 1.76 3.33 13.96
CA ILE A 95 0.40 3.85 14.18
C ILE A 95 -0.60 2.70 14.14
N THR A 96 -0.57 1.85 13.11
CA THR A 96 -1.47 0.70 13.00
C THR A 96 -1.28 -0.27 14.16
N ASN A 97 -0.04 -0.56 14.53
CA ASN A 97 0.28 -1.43 15.66
C ASN A 97 -0.20 -0.85 17.00
N PHE A 98 -0.09 0.47 17.21
CA PHE A 98 -0.60 1.14 18.39
C PHE A 98 -2.12 0.93 18.56
N TYR A 99 -2.90 1.16 17.52
CA TYR A 99 -4.34 0.95 17.57
C TYR A 99 -4.72 -0.53 17.72
N ASN A 100 -3.97 -1.42 17.09
CA ASN A 100 -4.19 -2.85 17.26
C ASN A 100 -3.90 -3.31 18.69
N HIS A 101 -2.74 -2.97 19.26
CA HIS A 101 -2.32 -3.41 20.59
C HIS A 101 -3.13 -2.75 21.71
N SER A 102 -3.37 -1.44 21.64
CA SER A 102 -4.05 -0.70 22.71
C SER A 102 -5.56 -0.87 22.70
N PHE A 103 -6.18 -1.05 21.54
CA PHE A 103 -7.63 -0.98 21.36
C PHE A 103 -8.21 -2.19 20.64
N ASN A 104 -7.38 -3.18 20.30
CA ASN A 104 -7.78 -4.38 19.55
C ASN A 104 -8.47 -4.05 18.22
N ILE A 105 -8.02 -2.97 17.55
CA ILE A 105 -8.50 -2.61 16.22
C ILE A 105 -7.79 -3.50 15.20
N GLU A 106 -8.54 -4.32 14.47
CA GLU A 106 -7.98 -5.16 13.43
C GLU A 106 -7.41 -4.30 12.29
N PHE A 107 -6.33 -4.76 11.65
CA PHE A 107 -5.67 -4.03 10.56
C PHE A 107 -6.65 -3.69 9.42
N VAL A 108 -7.55 -4.61 9.08
CA VAL A 108 -8.55 -4.36 8.05
C VAL A 108 -9.46 -3.20 8.41
N ASN A 109 -9.92 -3.12 9.66
CA ASN A 109 -10.77 -2.01 10.13
C ASN A 109 -10.01 -0.68 10.11
N PHE A 110 -8.72 -0.70 10.48
CA PHE A 110 -7.88 0.49 10.36
C PHE A 110 -7.73 0.93 8.90
N PHE A 111 -7.51 -0.01 7.97
CA PHE A 111 -7.40 0.31 6.55
C PHE A 111 -8.72 0.84 5.96
N GLU A 112 -9.86 0.35 6.41
CA GLU A 112 -11.17 0.92 6.04
C GLU A 112 -11.27 2.40 6.44
N ILE A 113 -10.89 2.72 7.69
CA ILE A 113 -10.86 4.10 8.20
C ILE A 113 -9.86 4.94 7.41
N PHE A 114 -8.68 4.41 7.12
CA PHE A 114 -7.66 5.09 6.31
C PHE A 114 -8.17 5.39 4.88
N LEU A 115 -8.81 4.42 4.23
CA LEU A 115 -9.40 4.63 2.89
C LEU A 115 -10.54 5.65 2.92
N GLU A 116 -11.35 5.69 3.99
CA GLU A 116 -12.36 6.73 4.19
C GLU A 116 -11.70 8.10 4.40
N PHE A 117 -10.65 8.17 5.19
CA PHE A 117 -9.85 9.39 5.35
C PHE A 117 -9.35 9.92 4.00
N CYS A 118 -8.75 9.06 3.18
CA CYS A 118 -8.26 9.46 1.85
C CYS A 118 -9.37 9.99 0.93
N ARG A 119 -10.61 9.50 1.05
CA ARG A 119 -11.76 9.97 0.25
C ARG A 119 -12.34 11.29 0.73
N THR A 120 -12.10 11.68 1.98
CA THR A 120 -12.81 12.81 2.63
C THR A 120 -11.92 13.94 3.09
N LYS A 121 -10.63 13.71 3.21
CA LYS A 121 -9.65 14.70 3.69
C LYS A 121 -8.52 14.87 2.68
N GLU A 122 -8.21 16.12 2.36
CA GLU A 122 -7.06 16.44 1.51
C GLU A 122 -5.75 16.28 2.29
N SER A 123 -4.84 15.48 1.77
CA SER A 123 -3.55 15.18 2.38
C SER A 123 -2.60 14.51 1.40
N VAL A 124 -1.34 14.30 1.77
CA VAL A 124 -0.41 13.49 0.97
C VAL A 124 -0.93 12.08 0.71
N PHE A 125 -1.71 11.53 1.64
CA PHE A 125 -2.31 10.20 1.50
C PHE A 125 -3.45 10.17 0.49
N SER A 126 -4.31 11.20 0.46
CA SER A 126 -5.42 11.27 -0.51
C SER A 126 -4.90 11.45 -1.93
N HIS A 127 -3.87 12.27 -2.12
CA HIS A 127 -3.24 12.43 -3.44
C HIS A 127 -2.64 11.13 -3.95
N GLU A 128 -2.02 10.35 -3.06
CA GLU A 128 -1.48 9.05 -3.43
C GLU A 128 -2.59 8.02 -3.69
N TYR A 129 -3.65 8.01 -2.88
CA TYR A 129 -4.84 7.18 -3.10
C TYR A 129 -5.44 7.39 -4.50
N ASP A 130 -5.58 8.61 -4.96
CA ASP A 130 -6.11 8.92 -6.30
C ASP A 130 -5.22 8.33 -7.41
N ARG A 131 -3.89 8.42 -7.25
CA ARG A 131 -2.93 7.77 -8.17
C ARG A 131 -3.09 6.25 -8.19
N VAL A 132 -3.24 5.63 -7.03
CA VAL A 132 -3.45 4.18 -6.90
C VAL A 132 -4.75 3.74 -7.57
N ILE A 133 -5.82 4.52 -7.42
CA ILE A 133 -7.10 4.28 -8.11
C ILE A 133 -6.92 4.30 -9.64
N GLU A 134 -6.23 5.30 -10.16
CA GLU A 134 -5.96 5.42 -11.59
C GLU A 134 -5.09 4.27 -12.09
N PHE A 135 -3.98 3.99 -11.40
CA PHE A 135 -3.06 2.91 -11.70
C PHE A 135 -3.77 1.55 -11.76
N ARG A 136 -4.53 1.21 -10.73
CA ARG A 136 -5.34 -0.01 -10.66
C ARG A 136 -6.32 -0.12 -11.83
N ASN A 137 -7.03 0.97 -12.14
CA ASN A 137 -8.00 0.99 -13.23
C ASN A 137 -7.32 0.80 -14.59
N ASN A 138 -6.16 1.39 -14.79
CA ASN A 138 -5.36 1.21 -16.01
C ASN A 138 -4.86 -0.23 -16.13
N GLY A 139 -4.36 -0.82 -15.05
CA GLY A 139 -3.91 -2.21 -15.01
C GLY A 139 -5.01 -3.20 -15.40
N TYR A 140 -6.17 -3.10 -14.74
CA TYR A 140 -7.33 -3.95 -15.08
C TYR A 140 -7.98 -3.64 -16.44
N ALA A 141 -7.63 -2.52 -17.06
CA ALA A 141 -7.99 -2.23 -18.46
C ALA A 141 -6.94 -2.75 -19.47
N GLY A 142 -5.90 -3.45 -19.03
CA GLY A 142 -4.86 -4.02 -19.89
C GLY A 142 -3.82 -3.03 -20.37
N LYS A 143 -3.71 -1.85 -19.73
CA LYS A 143 -2.70 -0.84 -20.08
C LYS A 143 -1.32 -1.10 -19.47
N GLY A 144 -1.20 -2.11 -18.60
CA GLY A 144 0.02 -2.45 -17.87
C GLY A 144 -0.02 -2.03 -16.40
N TRP A 145 0.99 -2.48 -15.67
CA TRP A 145 1.18 -2.25 -14.24
C TRP A 145 2.50 -1.51 -13.96
N ASP A 146 2.99 -0.77 -14.94
CA ASP A 146 4.21 0.01 -14.81
C ASP A 146 3.92 1.37 -14.17
N GLU A 147 4.47 1.63 -13.00
CA GLU A 147 4.47 2.96 -12.41
C GLU A 147 5.76 3.69 -12.79
N ILE A 148 5.62 4.78 -13.52
CA ILE A 148 6.72 5.60 -14.01
C ILE A 148 6.57 7.01 -13.47
N ASP A 149 7.49 7.41 -12.59
CA ASP A 149 7.56 8.76 -12.05
C ASP A 149 9.02 9.20 -11.97
N THR A 150 9.45 10.01 -12.92
CA THR A 150 10.84 10.49 -13.02
C THR A 150 11.25 11.40 -11.86
N THR A 151 10.32 11.88 -11.04
CA THR A 151 10.64 12.68 -9.85
C THR A 151 11.21 11.82 -8.72
N ILE A 152 10.90 10.51 -8.71
CA ILE A 152 11.40 9.55 -7.72
C ILE A 152 12.43 8.58 -8.30
N GLY A 153 12.67 8.61 -9.63
CA GLY A 153 13.70 7.81 -10.31
C GLY A 153 13.35 7.40 -11.72
N GLU A 154 14.35 7.06 -12.50
CA GLU A 154 14.21 6.69 -13.92
C GLU A 154 14.09 5.17 -14.11
N ILE A 155 13.28 4.53 -13.27
CA ILE A 155 13.00 3.08 -13.33
C ILE A 155 11.49 2.84 -13.26
N ILE A 156 11.09 1.60 -13.59
CA ILE A 156 9.73 1.13 -13.40
C ILE A 156 9.56 0.69 -11.95
N TRP A 157 8.70 1.36 -11.22
CA TRP A 157 8.44 1.11 -9.81
C TRP A 157 7.25 0.17 -9.59
N PRO A 158 7.29 -0.74 -8.59
CA PRO A 158 6.08 -1.27 -7.98
C PRO A 158 5.28 -0.12 -7.37
N MET A 159 3.96 -0.18 -7.45
CA MET A 159 3.10 0.93 -6.98
C MET A 159 3.29 1.23 -5.49
N GLU A 160 3.45 0.19 -4.67
CA GLU A 160 3.67 0.32 -3.23
C GLU A 160 4.98 1.02 -2.87
N GLU A 161 6.06 0.75 -3.62
CA GLU A 161 7.34 1.41 -3.42
C GLU A 161 7.31 2.87 -3.91
N ALA A 162 6.67 3.12 -5.05
CA ALA A 162 6.46 4.48 -5.55
C ALA A 162 5.63 5.30 -4.56
N SER A 163 4.56 4.71 -4.01
CA SER A 163 3.73 5.34 -2.98
C SER A 163 4.55 5.68 -1.74
N TRP A 164 5.37 4.74 -1.27
CA TRP A 164 6.24 4.96 -0.13
C TRP A 164 7.18 6.16 -0.36
N LEU A 165 7.84 6.21 -1.53
CA LEU A 165 8.75 7.30 -1.89
C LEU A 165 8.03 8.64 -1.92
N ARG A 166 6.87 8.74 -2.60
CA ARG A 166 6.12 9.99 -2.74
C ARG A 166 5.52 10.48 -1.42
N ILE A 167 4.93 9.59 -0.62
CA ILE A 167 4.36 9.93 0.68
C ILE A 167 5.44 10.46 1.64
N THR A 168 6.62 9.85 1.63
CA THR A 168 7.70 10.19 2.57
C THR A 168 8.68 11.23 2.05
N TYR A 169 8.51 11.70 0.81
CA TYR A 169 9.42 12.65 0.16
C TYR A 169 9.49 13.99 0.90
N ASP A 170 8.34 14.54 1.25
CA ASP A 170 8.19 15.80 1.97
C ASP A 170 7.80 15.52 3.43
N ALA A 171 8.78 15.62 4.32
CA ALA A 171 8.58 15.29 5.73
C ALA A 171 7.55 16.19 6.43
N GLU A 172 7.39 17.45 6.01
CA GLU A 172 6.41 18.38 6.59
C GLU A 172 4.97 18.01 6.17
N LYS A 173 4.77 17.74 4.88
CA LYS A 173 3.45 17.27 4.38
C LYS A 173 3.09 15.92 4.96
N PHE A 174 4.07 15.03 5.10
CA PHE A 174 3.87 13.73 5.71
C PHE A 174 3.47 13.86 7.17
N SER A 175 4.20 14.67 7.96
CA SER A 175 3.86 14.93 9.37
C SER A 175 2.46 15.50 9.51
N THR A 176 2.11 16.52 8.72
CA THR A 176 0.74 17.09 8.71
C THR A 176 -0.31 16.03 8.36
N GLY A 177 -0.01 15.19 7.39
CA GLY A 177 -0.90 14.07 7.00
C GLY A 177 -1.11 13.06 8.12
N LEU A 178 -0.05 12.73 8.88
CA LEU A 178 -0.13 11.85 10.06
C LEU A 178 -1.02 12.43 11.15
N ASP A 179 -0.85 13.71 11.48
CA ASP A 179 -1.62 14.37 12.51
C ASP A 179 -3.12 14.38 12.16
N LEU A 180 -3.45 14.75 10.91
CA LEU A 180 -4.82 14.72 10.39
C LEU A 180 -5.42 13.30 10.40
N LEU A 181 -4.64 12.30 10.04
CA LEU A 181 -5.08 10.91 10.05
C LEU A 181 -5.39 10.42 11.46
N VAL A 182 -4.48 10.67 12.40
CA VAL A 182 -4.64 10.23 13.79
C VAL A 182 -5.86 10.89 14.42
N GLU A 183 -6.07 12.20 14.20
CA GLU A 183 -7.28 12.90 14.65
C GLU A 183 -8.56 12.28 14.04
N PHE A 184 -8.53 11.94 12.76
CA PHE A 184 -9.67 11.31 12.10
C PHE A 184 -9.96 9.90 12.65
N VAL A 185 -8.93 9.10 12.93
CA VAL A 185 -9.07 7.75 13.52
C VAL A 185 -9.66 7.85 14.93
N GLU A 186 -9.16 8.78 15.77
CA GLU A 186 -9.70 9.01 17.12
C GLU A 186 -11.18 9.38 17.08
N GLU A 187 -11.58 10.27 16.16
CA GLU A 187 -12.97 10.66 15.96
C GLU A 187 -13.84 9.47 15.56
N LYS A 188 -13.42 8.71 14.55
CA LYS A 188 -14.16 7.57 14.03
C LYS A 188 -14.37 6.45 15.03
N LEU A 189 -13.35 6.18 15.83
CA LEU A 189 -13.37 5.13 16.86
C LEU A 189 -13.92 5.63 18.20
N ASN A 190 -14.26 6.92 18.30
CA ASN A 190 -14.66 7.57 19.55
C ASN A 190 -13.69 7.32 20.72
N LEU A 191 -12.39 7.35 20.38
CA LEU A 191 -11.31 7.19 21.35
C LEU A 191 -10.98 8.55 22.00
N LYS A 192 -10.32 8.51 23.15
CA LYS A 192 -9.95 9.71 23.92
C LYS A 192 -8.50 9.63 24.39
N ASN A 193 -7.61 9.33 23.48
CA ASN A 193 -6.19 9.42 23.79
C ASN A 193 -5.79 10.86 24.09
N SER A 194 -4.84 11.02 25.00
CA SER A 194 -4.32 12.37 25.23
C SER A 194 -3.56 12.85 23.98
N LYS A 195 -3.70 14.13 23.65
CA LYS A 195 -2.96 14.73 22.54
C LYS A 195 -1.45 14.45 22.67
N LYS A 196 -0.91 14.45 23.90
CA LYS A 196 0.48 14.15 24.18
C LYS A 196 0.92 12.76 23.69
N VAL A 197 0.08 11.73 23.83
CA VAL A 197 0.37 10.37 23.33
C VAL A 197 0.37 10.37 21.81
N LEU A 198 -0.61 11.01 21.18
CA LEU A 198 -0.76 11.04 19.73
C LEU A 198 0.38 11.82 19.06
N ASP A 199 0.72 13.01 19.59
CA ASP A 199 1.84 13.82 19.07
C ASP A 199 3.19 13.07 19.20
N ASP A 200 3.39 12.32 20.29
CA ASP A 200 4.62 11.54 20.48
C ASP A 200 4.67 10.29 19.59
N LEU A 201 3.52 9.66 19.34
CA LEU A 201 3.38 8.51 18.42
C LEU A 201 3.66 8.93 16.96
N THR A 202 3.06 10.03 16.48
CA THR A 202 3.31 10.54 15.12
C THR A 202 4.77 10.96 14.95
N LYS A 203 5.34 11.59 15.97
CA LYS A 203 6.77 11.91 16.02
C LYS A 203 7.65 10.65 15.94
N PHE A 204 7.28 9.59 16.65
CA PHE A 204 8.02 8.31 16.61
C PHE A 204 7.91 7.65 15.23
N GLN A 205 6.72 7.60 14.64
CA GLN A 205 6.53 7.09 13.27
C GLN A 205 7.41 7.83 12.25
N LEU A 206 7.41 9.17 12.30
CA LEU A 206 8.24 10.01 11.43
C LEU A 206 9.74 9.76 11.64
N PHE A 207 10.18 9.65 12.91
CA PHE A 207 11.56 9.36 13.25
C PHE A 207 12.04 8.03 12.69
N MET A 208 11.24 6.97 12.82
CA MET A 208 11.58 5.63 12.33
C MET A 208 11.75 5.60 10.81
N LEU A 209 10.90 6.31 10.06
CA LEU A 209 11.03 6.41 8.61
C LEU A 209 12.25 7.24 8.18
N THR A 210 12.51 8.36 8.84
CA THR A 210 13.66 9.22 8.50
C THR A 210 15.00 8.57 8.84
N THR A 211 15.07 7.73 9.87
CA THR A 211 16.28 6.98 10.21
C THR A 211 16.58 5.87 9.20
N ARG A 212 15.55 5.20 8.67
CA ARG A 212 15.73 4.22 7.59
C ARG A 212 16.34 4.86 6.33
N ASN A 213 16.00 6.11 6.01
CA ASN A 213 16.47 6.82 4.82
C ASN A 213 17.86 7.44 4.97
N ASN A 214 18.33 7.73 6.18
CA ASN A 214 19.59 8.40 6.45
C ASN A 214 20.70 7.44 6.89
N LYS A 215 21.25 6.65 5.96
CA LYS A 215 22.33 5.67 6.22
C LYS A 215 23.59 6.24 6.91
N ASN A 216 23.77 7.58 6.95
CA ASN A 216 25.03 8.20 7.39
C ASN A 216 24.90 9.19 8.55
N LYS A 217 23.74 9.36 9.17
CA LYS A 217 23.58 10.27 10.31
C LYS A 217 22.79 9.59 11.42
N PHE A 218 23.47 9.23 12.50
CA PHE A 218 22.81 8.87 13.74
C PHE A 218 22.02 10.10 14.22
N LYS A 219 20.70 10.05 14.13
CA LYS A 219 19.81 11.02 14.78
C LYS A 219 19.47 10.46 16.15
N THR A 220 19.57 11.29 17.16
CA THR A 220 19.06 10.99 18.49
C THR A 220 17.82 11.85 18.70
N GLU A 221 16.74 11.23 19.12
CA GLU A 221 15.48 11.90 19.43
C GLU A 221 14.99 11.44 20.79
N SER A 222 14.33 12.33 21.52
CA SER A 222 13.73 12.01 22.82
C SER A 222 12.22 11.91 22.68
N PHE A 223 11.65 10.92 23.33
CA PHE A 223 10.22 10.63 23.35
C PHE A 223 9.71 10.69 24.79
N GLU A 224 8.44 11.02 24.94
CA GLU A 224 7.76 11.05 26.23
C GLU A 224 7.39 9.64 26.72
N PHE A 225 7.18 8.71 25.79
CA PHE A 225 6.80 7.33 26.05
C PHE A 225 7.88 6.35 25.57
N ASP A 226 7.94 5.19 26.19
CA ASP A 226 8.92 4.14 25.87
C ASP A 226 8.43 3.26 24.71
N TRP A 227 8.38 3.83 23.52
CA TRP A 227 7.92 3.14 22.31
C TRP A 227 8.77 1.91 21.99
N LYS A 228 10.06 1.92 22.31
CA LYS A 228 10.96 0.79 22.08
C LYS A 228 10.55 -0.47 22.81
N ASN A 229 10.02 -0.34 24.03
CA ASN A 229 9.54 -1.49 24.80
C ASN A 229 8.05 -1.76 24.58
N TYR A 230 7.33 -0.80 24.00
CA TYR A 230 5.92 -0.95 23.66
C TYR A 230 5.71 -1.79 22.38
N PHE A 231 6.51 -1.56 21.34
CA PHE A 231 6.50 -2.31 20.09
C PHE A 231 7.53 -3.44 20.08
#